data_6e515e5e7c2de57685cc9d222519bcfb
#
_entry.id   6e515e5e7c2de57685cc9d222519bcfb
#
_cell.length_a   1.000
_cell.length_b   1.000
_cell.length_c   1.000
_cell.angle_alpha   90.00
_cell.angle_beta   90.00
_cell.angle_gamma   90.00
#
_symmetry.space_group_name_H-M   'P 1'
#
loop_
_entity.id
_entity.type
_entity.pdbx_description
1 polymer ?
#
loop_
_entity_poly.entity_id
_entity_poly.type
_entity_poly.pdbx_seq_one_letter_code
_entity_poly.pdbx_strand_id
1 'polypeptide(L)'
;MHFRIYRYDPDKDAKPTMQDYQVELDPADRMLLDALLRIKSMDDSLTLRRSCREGVCGSDAMNINGKNGLACITRLSELKEPVELRPLPGLPVIRDLVVDMSQFFKQYHSVKPYLINNEPPPEKERLQTPAEREELDGLYECILCACCSTACPSFWWNPDKFVGPAGLLQAYRFLADSRDQATNERLDNLEDPYRLFRCHSIMNCVDVCPKGLNPTKAINHIRDLLVRRAV
;
A
#
# COMPACT_ATOMS: atom_id res chain seq x y z
N MET A 1 28.45 -5.20 -0.76
CA MET A 1 27.15 -5.87 -0.55
C MET A 1 26.60 -6.32 -1.89
N HIS A 2 26.02 -7.52 -1.96
CA HIS A 2 25.53 -8.12 -3.20
C HIS A 2 24.02 -7.94 -3.35
N PHE A 3 23.60 -7.36 -4.50
CA PHE A 3 22.19 -7.14 -4.86
C PHE A 3 21.87 -7.90 -6.14
N ARG A 4 20.66 -8.48 -6.19
CA ARG A 4 20.05 -9.06 -7.38
C ARG A 4 18.77 -8.31 -7.67
N ILE A 5 18.76 -7.52 -8.73
CA ILE A 5 17.67 -6.60 -9.04
C ILE A 5 16.94 -7.07 -10.30
N TYR A 6 15.61 -7.10 -10.22
CA TYR A 6 14.74 -7.34 -11.36
C TYR A 6 14.90 -6.19 -12.37
N ARG A 7 15.21 -6.57 -13.62
CA ARG A 7 15.39 -5.64 -14.74
C ARG A 7 14.42 -5.99 -15.85
N TYR A 8 13.76 -4.98 -16.37
CA TYR A 8 12.84 -5.08 -17.50
C TYR A 8 12.62 -3.73 -18.16
N ASP A 9 12.92 -3.63 -19.43
CA ASP A 9 12.59 -2.49 -20.28
C ASP A 9 11.64 -2.98 -21.40
N PRO A 10 10.36 -2.59 -21.39
CA PRO A 10 9.38 -3.11 -22.37
C PRO A 10 9.72 -2.76 -23.82
N ASP A 11 10.55 -1.74 -24.05
CA ASP A 11 10.97 -1.32 -25.39
C ASP A 11 12.13 -2.15 -25.92
N LYS A 12 12.84 -2.91 -25.08
CA LYS A 12 14.08 -3.61 -25.44
C LYS A 12 14.05 -5.10 -25.10
N ASP A 13 13.36 -5.47 -24.01
CA ASP A 13 13.46 -6.79 -23.40
C ASP A 13 12.25 -7.67 -23.76
N ALA A 14 12.49 -8.86 -24.32
CA ALA A 14 11.43 -9.84 -24.56
C ALA A 14 10.89 -10.45 -23.24
N LYS A 15 11.71 -10.48 -22.20
CA LYS A 15 11.35 -11.00 -20.87
C LYS A 15 12.24 -10.37 -19.80
N PRO A 16 11.73 -10.28 -18.54
CA PRO A 16 12.51 -9.75 -17.42
C PRO A 16 13.70 -10.68 -17.08
N THR A 17 14.74 -10.08 -16.51
CA THR A 17 15.95 -10.76 -16.00
C THR A 17 16.25 -10.32 -14.58
N MET A 18 17.17 -11.03 -13.90
CA MET A 18 17.74 -10.59 -12.63
C MET A 18 19.20 -10.21 -12.88
N GLN A 19 19.54 -8.97 -12.57
CA GLN A 19 20.90 -8.44 -12.73
C GLN A 19 21.60 -8.37 -11.37
N ASP A 20 22.84 -8.83 -11.32
CA ASP A 20 23.67 -8.79 -10.13
C ASP A 20 24.50 -7.51 -10.07
N TYR A 21 24.59 -6.91 -8.88
CA TYR A 21 25.39 -5.73 -8.58
C TYR A 21 26.21 -5.96 -7.32
N GLN A 22 27.50 -5.67 -7.39
CA GLN A 22 28.38 -5.60 -6.23
C GLN A 22 28.60 -4.12 -5.89
N VAL A 23 28.18 -3.72 -4.68
CA VAL A 23 28.23 -2.33 -4.25
C VAL A 23 29.11 -2.19 -3.01
N GLU A 24 30.09 -1.28 -3.10
CA GLU A 24 30.85 -0.81 -1.96
C GLU A 24 30.06 0.27 -1.25
N LEU A 25 29.62 -0.02 -0.01
CA LEU A 25 28.83 0.91 0.78
C LEU A 25 29.73 1.87 1.55
N ASP A 26 29.30 3.12 1.62
CA ASP A 26 29.88 4.11 2.52
C ASP A 26 29.37 3.88 3.96
N PRO A 27 30.15 4.18 5.01
CA PRO A 27 29.68 4.13 6.38
C PRO A 27 28.43 4.99 6.66
N ALA A 28 28.14 5.97 5.84
CA ALA A 28 26.92 6.79 5.90
C ALA A 28 25.68 6.12 5.27
N ASP A 29 25.86 5.09 4.43
CA ASP A 29 24.76 4.36 3.81
C ASP A 29 24.12 3.44 4.84
N ARG A 30 22.91 3.72 5.23
CA ARG A 30 22.20 2.96 6.27
C ARG A 30 20.95 2.27 5.75
N MET A 31 20.27 2.87 4.79
CA MET A 31 19.00 2.38 4.26
C MET A 31 19.19 1.76 2.86
N LEU A 32 18.33 0.82 2.53
CA LEU A 32 18.33 0.20 1.20
C LEU A 32 18.30 1.23 0.07
N LEU A 33 17.56 2.34 0.26
CA LEU A 33 17.51 3.40 -0.74
C LEU A 33 18.88 4.03 -0.99
N ASP A 34 19.76 4.14 0.01
CA ASP A 34 21.10 4.69 -0.16
C ASP A 34 21.92 3.80 -1.13
N ALA A 35 21.88 2.50 -0.91
CA ALA A 35 22.52 1.53 -1.82
C ALA A 35 21.93 1.57 -3.23
N LEU A 36 20.61 1.69 -3.37
CA LEU A 36 19.95 1.81 -4.67
C LEU A 36 20.37 3.08 -5.43
N LEU A 37 20.60 4.19 -4.72
CA LEU A 37 21.09 5.42 -5.33
C LEU A 37 22.54 5.28 -5.80
N ARG A 38 23.39 4.51 -5.09
CA ARG A 38 24.74 4.17 -5.55
C ARG A 38 24.69 3.28 -6.80
N ILE A 39 23.84 2.25 -6.80
CA ILE A 39 23.64 1.42 -7.99
C ILE A 39 23.20 2.28 -9.16
N LYS A 40 22.25 3.19 -8.96
CA LYS A 40 21.78 4.09 -10.02
C LYS A 40 22.85 5.08 -10.49
N SER A 41 23.83 5.43 -9.67
CA SER A 41 24.98 6.25 -10.10
C SER A 41 25.99 5.45 -10.96
N MET A 42 26.03 4.11 -10.80
CA MET A 42 26.86 3.21 -11.60
C MET A 42 26.13 2.75 -12.88
N ASP A 43 24.81 2.60 -12.80
CA ASP A 43 23.93 2.18 -13.88
C ASP A 43 22.69 3.09 -13.91
N ASP A 44 22.73 4.14 -14.71
CA ASP A 44 21.67 5.12 -14.84
C ASP A 44 20.39 4.59 -15.48
N SER A 45 20.46 3.41 -16.12
CA SER A 45 19.31 2.73 -16.71
C SER A 45 18.36 2.13 -15.67
N LEU A 46 18.81 1.87 -14.43
CA LEU A 46 17.96 1.34 -13.36
C LEU A 46 16.83 2.30 -13.02
N THR A 47 15.59 1.83 -13.13
CA THR A 47 14.39 2.65 -12.88
C THR A 47 13.76 2.31 -11.53
N LEU A 48 13.60 3.31 -10.67
CA LEU A 48 12.92 3.23 -9.37
C LEU A 48 12.21 4.56 -9.06
N ARG A 49 11.18 4.49 -8.20
CA ARG A 49 10.53 5.69 -7.67
C ARG A 49 11.11 6.05 -6.30
N ARG A 50 11.24 7.32 -6.01
CA ARG A 50 11.59 7.85 -4.69
C ARG A 50 11.12 9.29 -4.55
N SER A 51 10.90 9.74 -3.30
CA SER A 51 10.55 11.13 -3.01
C SER A 51 10.99 11.52 -1.60
N CYS A 52 10.17 11.35 -0.55
CA CYS A 52 10.40 11.88 0.80
C CYS A 52 11.63 11.30 1.52
N ARG A 53 12.00 10.05 1.28
CA ARG A 53 13.09 9.29 1.92
C ARG A 53 12.91 9.00 3.42
N GLU A 54 11.71 9.17 3.95
CA GLU A 54 11.39 9.07 5.39
C GLU A 54 10.11 8.25 5.68
N GLY A 55 9.70 7.38 4.73
CA GLY A 55 8.56 6.48 4.92
C GLY A 55 7.19 7.14 4.94
N VAL A 56 7.02 8.30 4.30
CA VAL A 56 5.74 9.04 4.27
C VAL A 56 5.06 9.00 2.89
N CYS A 57 5.81 9.08 1.79
CA CYS A 57 5.20 9.15 0.46
C CYS A 57 4.84 7.79 -0.14
N GLY A 58 5.43 6.69 0.33
CA GLY A 58 5.19 5.33 -0.17
C GLY A 58 5.72 5.03 -1.57
N SER A 59 6.40 5.99 -2.24
CA SER A 59 6.76 5.86 -3.65
C SER A 59 7.83 4.80 -3.94
N ASP A 60 8.69 4.50 -2.99
CA ASP A 60 9.80 3.53 -3.07
C ASP A 60 9.41 2.13 -2.57
N ALA A 61 8.11 1.83 -2.59
CA ALA A 61 7.60 0.51 -2.25
C ALA A 61 8.03 -0.52 -3.29
N MET A 62 8.59 -1.65 -2.81
CA MET A 62 9.04 -2.77 -3.63
C MET A 62 9.04 -4.08 -2.83
N ASN A 63 9.30 -5.18 -3.51
CA ASN A 63 9.52 -6.47 -2.85
C ASN A 63 11.00 -6.63 -2.54
N ILE A 64 11.33 -6.83 -1.26
CA ILE A 64 12.67 -6.92 -0.71
C ILE A 64 12.85 -8.30 -0.08
N ASN A 65 13.69 -9.16 -0.64
CA ASN A 65 13.88 -10.54 -0.16
C ASN A 65 12.56 -11.30 0.06
N GLY A 66 11.58 -11.12 -0.85
CA GLY A 66 10.27 -11.78 -0.78
C GLY A 66 9.20 -11.05 0.05
N LYS A 67 9.53 -10.00 0.79
CA LYS A 67 8.61 -9.20 1.60
C LYS A 67 8.44 -7.79 1.04
N ASN A 68 7.20 -7.31 0.94
CA ASN A 68 6.95 -5.93 0.50
C ASN A 68 7.32 -4.92 1.59
N GLY A 69 7.97 -3.83 1.20
CA GLY A 69 8.45 -2.80 2.12
C GLY A 69 8.85 -1.53 1.39
N LEU A 70 9.31 -0.53 2.13
CA LEU A 70 9.84 0.73 1.60
C LEU A 70 11.36 0.74 1.68
N ALA A 71 12.03 1.04 0.57
CA ALA A 71 13.48 1.07 0.52
C ALA A 71 14.10 2.14 1.44
N CYS A 72 13.42 3.28 1.65
CA CYS A 72 13.94 4.39 2.44
C CYS A 72 13.96 4.16 3.95
N ILE A 73 13.23 3.15 4.46
CA ILE A 73 13.20 2.82 5.90
C ILE A 73 13.64 1.38 6.19
N THR A 74 14.02 0.62 5.16
CA THR A 74 14.58 -0.73 5.34
C THR A 74 16.08 -0.62 5.57
N ARG A 75 16.56 -1.07 6.74
CA ARG A 75 17.97 -0.99 7.11
C ARG A 75 18.80 -2.03 6.36
N LEU A 76 19.93 -1.62 5.81
CA LEU A 76 20.89 -2.53 5.14
C LEU A 76 21.41 -3.61 6.09
N SER A 77 21.61 -3.29 7.36
CA SER A 77 22.10 -4.22 8.38
C SER A 77 21.15 -5.39 8.70
N GLU A 78 19.87 -5.27 8.35
CA GLU A 78 18.83 -6.29 8.57
C GLU A 78 18.65 -7.19 7.35
N LEU A 79 19.30 -6.87 6.21
CA LEU A 79 19.13 -7.59 4.96
C LEU A 79 20.16 -8.72 4.82
N LYS A 80 19.68 -9.89 4.38
CA LYS A 80 20.51 -11.04 4.02
C LYS A 80 20.92 -10.94 2.56
N GLU A 81 22.19 -11.20 2.29
CA GLU A 81 22.73 -11.27 0.92
C GLU A 81 22.52 -12.65 0.28
N PRO A 82 22.33 -12.73 -1.04
CA PRO A 82 22.13 -11.60 -1.94
C PRO A 82 20.80 -10.90 -1.65
N VAL A 83 20.78 -9.55 -1.68
CA VAL A 83 19.55 -8.77 -1.51
C VAL A 83 18.78 -8.81 -2.82
N GLU A 84 17.68 -9.55 -2.82
CA GLU A 84 16.84 -9.68 -3.99
C GLU A 84 15.76 -8.59 -4.00
N LEU A 85 15.72 -7.79 -5.07
CA LEU A 85 14.77 -6.70 -5.25
C LEU A 85 13.91 -6.95 -6.48
N ARG A 86 12.59 -6.87 -6.27
CA ARG A 86 11.58 -7.03 -7.33
C ARG A 86 10.54 -5.91 -7.26
N PRO A 87 9.82 -5.62 -8.35
CA PRO A 87 8.66 -4.74 -8.28
C PRO A 87 7.59 -5.32 -7.36
N LEU A 88 6.66 -4.49 -6.89
CA LEU A 88 5.49 -4.94 -6.14
C LEU A 88 4.72 -6.01 -6.96
N PRO A 89 4.41 -7.18 -6.38
CA PRO A 89 3.76 -8.26 -7.10
C PRO A 89 2.29 -7.95 -7.43
N GLY A 90 1.76 -8.53 -8.50
CA GLY A 90 0.35 -8.43 -8.88
C GLY A 90 -0.06 -7.11 -9.54
N LEU A 91 0.88 -6.21 -9.80
CA LEU A 91 0.68 -5.02 -10.61
C LEU A 91 1.52 -5.09 -11.89
N PRO A 92 1.05 -4.54 -13.03
CA PRO A 92 1.83 -4.49 -14.26
C PRO A 92 3.14 -3.72 -14.07
N VAL A 93 4.24 -4.28 -14.57
CA VAL A 93 5.54 -3.61 -14.53
C VAL A 93 5.64 -2.61 -15.68
N ILE A 94 5.94 -1.36 -15.37
CA ILE A 94 6.26 -0.32 -16.35
C ILE A 94 7.71 -0.47 -16.79
N ARG A 95 8.65 -0.48 -15.84
CA ARG A 95 10.08 -0.70 -16.05
C ARG A 95 10.76 -1.05 -14.72
N ASP A 96 11.63 -2.03 -14.71
CA ASP A 96 12.42 -2.48 -13.56
C ASP A 96 11.57 -2.61 -12.26
N LEU A 97 11.79 -1.73 -11.29
CA LEU A 97 11.10 -1.70 -9.98
C LEU A 97 9.83 -0.84 -9.99
N VAL A 98 9.48 -0.25 -11.13
CA VAL A 98 8.32 0.65 -11.27
C VAL A 98 7.11 -0.10 -11.82
N VAL A 99 6.00 -0.04 -11.08
CA VAL A 99 4.72 -0.65 -11.46
C VAL A 99 3.65 0.37 -11.79
N ASP A 100 2.66 -0.05 -12.58
CA ASP A 100 1.45 0.72 -12.84
C ASP A 100 0.48 0.62 -11.65
N MET A 101 0.21 1.75 -11.02
CA MET A 101 -0.67 1.87 -9.86
C MET A 101 -2.14 2.17 -10.24
N SER A 102 -2.48 2.26 -11.52
CA SER A 102 -3.81 2.69 -11.98
C SER A 102 -4.93 1.84 -11.41
N GLN A 103 -4.78 0.50 -11.42
CA GLN A 103 -5.77 -0.40 -10.86
C GLN A 103 -5.92 -0.23 -9.34
N PHE A 104 -4.82 -0.05 -8.62
CA PHE A 104 -4.84 0.20 -7.18
C PHE A 104 -5.62 1.49 -6.84
N PHE A 105 -5.35 2.58 -7.56
CA PHE A 105 -6.06 3.84 -7.34
C PHE A 105 -7.52 3.79 -7.81
N LYS A 106 -7.85 3.02 -8.85
CA LYS A 106 -9.23 2.77 -9.25
C LYS A 106 -10.03 2.12 -8.11
N GLN A 107 -9.47 1.11 -7.43
CA GLN A 107 -10.09 0.49 -6.27
C GLN A 107 -10.20 1.46 -5.09
N TYR A 108 -9.16 2.25 -4.83
CA TYR A 108 -9.19 3.28 -3.81
C TYR A 108 -10.30 4.31 -4.05
N HIS A 109 -10.40 4.87 -5.25
CA HIS A 109 -11.45 5.85 -5.58
C HIS A 109 -12.86 5.25 -5.56
N SER A 110 -12.99 3.95 -5.81
CA SER A 110 -14.30 3.29 -5.81
C SER A 110 -15.01 3.28 -4.46
N VAL A 111 -14.28 3.51 -3.36
CA VAL A 111 -14.86 3.60 -2.00
C VAL A 111 -15.16 5.04 -1.56
N LYS A 112 -15.05 6.01 -2.48
CA LYS A 112 -15.29 7.43 -2.20
C LYS A 112 -14.50 7.91 -0.97
N PRO A 113 -13.15 7.96 -1.05
CA PRO A 113 -12.28 8.23 0.11
C PRO A 113 -12.22 9.72 0.46
N TYR A 114 -13.37 10.30 0.76
CA TYR A 114 -13.58 11.68 1.19
C TYR A 114 -14.83 11.79 2.06
N LEU A 115 -14.88 12.81 2.92
CA LEU A 115 -16.01 13.04 3.80
C LEU A 115 -17.25 13.40 2.99
N ILE A 116 -18.37 12.72 3.25
CA ILE A 116 -19.68 13.01 2.67
C ILE A 116 -20.59 13.52 3.78
N ASN A 117 -20.97 14.80 3.70
CA ASN A 117 -21.90 15.41 4.63
C ASN A 117 -22.70 16.46 3.87
N ASN A 118 -24.02 16.28 3.85
CA ASN A 118 -24.98 17.09 3.09
C ASN A 118 -25.57 18.25 3.91
N GLU A 119 -25.23 18.36 5.19
CA GLU A 119 -25.65 19.51 6.00
C GLU A 119 -24.89 20.77 5.59
N PRO A 120 -25.54 21.94 5.71
CA PRO A 120 -24.84 23.21 5.50
C PRO A 120 -23.55 23.27 6.34
N PRO A 121 -22.46 23.84 5.80
CA PRO A 121 -21.25 24.00 6.58
C PRO A 121 -21.51 24.86 7.81
N PRO A 122 -21.04 24.47 9.00
CA PRO A 122 -21.16 25.30 10.20
C PRO A 122 -20.29 26.56 10.04
N GLU A 123 -20.51 27.55 10.91
CA GLU A 123 -19.76 28.81 10.86
C GLU A 123 -18.24 28.63 10.95
N LYS A 124 -17.79 27.62 11.72
CA LYS A 124 -16.34 27.33 11.89
C LYS A 124 -16.01 25.96 11.32
N GLU A 125 -16.21 24.91 12.10
CA GLU A 125 -15.80 23.53 11.75
C GLU A 125 -16.81 22.51 12.29
N ARG A 126 -16.81 21.30 11.71
CA ARG A 126 -17.54 20.14 12.24
C ARG A 126 -16.76 19.55 13.39
N LEU A 127 -17.25 19.73 14.61
CA LEU A 127 -16.58 19.28 15.82
C LEU A 127 -16.64 17.76 15.96
N GLN A 128 -15.60 17.20 16.55
CA GLN A 128 -15.52 15.82 17.04
C GLN A 128 -15.06 15.85 18.49
N THR A 129 -15.56 14.93 19.29
CA THR A 129 -15.01 14.67 20.62
C THR A 129 -13.65 13.99 20.52
N PRO A 130 -12.79 14.07 21.54
CA PRO A 130 -11.53 13.31 21.57
C PRO A 130 -11.71 11.81 21.33
N ALA A 131 -12.78 11.21 21.88
CA ALA A 131 -13.09 9.78 21.70
C ALA A 131 -13.43 9.45 20.24
N GLU A 132 -14.28 10.26 19.57
CA GLU A 132 -14.59 10.09 18.14
C GLU A 132 -13.35 10.27 17.26
N ARG A 133 -12.45 11.17 17.64
CA ARG A 133 -11.20 11.37 16.91
C ARG A 133 -10.24 10.16 17.09
N GLU A 134 -10.20 9.56 18.28
CA GLU A 134 -9.39 8.37 18.58
C GLU A 134 -9.81 7.15 17.75
N GLU A 135 -11.10 7.02 17.38
CA GLU A 135 -11.59 5.95 16.50
C GLU A 135 -10.96 5.97 15.10
N LEU A 136 -10.39 7.11 14.69
CA LEU A 136 -9.73 7.25 13.40
C LEU A 136 -8.23 6.89 13.44
N ASP A 137 -7.65 6.66 14.63
CA ASP A 137 -6.25 6.30 14.78
C ASP A 137 -5.98 4.91 14.18
N GLY A 138 -4.89 4.80 13.44
CA GLY A 138 -4.58 3.61 12.65
C GLY A 138 -5.32 3.51 11.31
N LEU A 139 -6.11 4.52 10.92
CA LEU A 139 -6.85 4.57 9.66
C LEU A 139 -6.33 5.66 8.72
N TYR A 140 -6.19 6.90 9.21
CA TYR A 140 -5.77 8.05 8.39
C TYR A 140 -4.27 8.06 8.07
N GLU A 141 -3.45 7.34 8.81
CA GLU A 141 -1.99 7.28 8.60
C GLU A 141 -1.58 6.44 7.38
N CYS A 142 -2.54 5.85 6.69
CA CYS A 142 -2.26 5.08 5.48
C CYS A 142 -1.67 5.97 4.38
N ILE A 143 -0.47 5.61 3.93
CA ILE A 143 0.30 6.34 2.90
C ILE A 143 0.07 5.84 1.47
N LEU A 144 -0.88 4.94 1.27
CA LEU A 144 -1.25 4.38 -0.05
C LEU A 144 -0.06 3.76 -0.82
N CYS A 145 0.91 3.18 -0.13
CA CYS A 145 2.10 2.57 -0.73
C CYS A 145 1.83 1.25 -1.47
N ALA A 146 0.65 0.68 -1.36
CA ALA A 146 0.21 -0.59 -1.92
C ALA A 146 0.91 -1.85 -1.39
N CYS A 147 1.86 -1.80 -0.46
CA CYS A 147 2.52 -2.98 0.09
C CYS A 147 1.52 -4.05 0.55
N CYS A 148 0.46 -3.66 1.27
CA CYS A 148 -0.57 -4.55 1.79
C CYS A 148 -1.45 -5.16 0.69
N SER A 149 -1.88 -4.38 -0.30
CA SER A 149 -2.72 -4.87 -1.41
C SER A 149 -1.96 -5.83 -2.30
N THR A 150 -0.71 -5.51 -2.62
CA THR A 150 0.15 -6.34 -3.46
C THR A 150 0.73 -7.57 -2.74
N ALA A 151 0.60 -7.67 -1.42
CA ALA A 151 0.91 -8.89 -0.67
C ALA A 151 -0.31 -9.81 -0.47
N CYS A 152 -1.49 -9.40 -0.92
CA CYS A 152 -2.73 -10.13 -0.71
C CYS A 152 -3.04 -11.06 -1.90
N PRO A 153 -3.10 -12.39 -1.71
CA PRO A 153 -3.45 -13.33 -2.79
C PRO A 153 -4.82 -13.03 -3.40
N SER A 154 -5.81 -12.61 -2.61
CA SER A 154 -7.14 -12.25 -3.12
C SER A 154 -7.10 -11.06 -4.09
N PHE A 155 -6.17 -10.13 -3.87
CA PHE A 155 -5.95 -9.02 -4.80
C PHE A 155 -5.30 -9.48 -6.11
N TRP A 156 -4.39 -10.45 -6.07
CA TRP A 156 -3.79 -11.02 -7.29
C TRP A 156 -4.81 -11.75 -8.16
N TRP A 157 -5.74 -12.49 -7.51
CA TRP A 157 -6.74 -13.30 -8.22
C TRP A 157 -7.91 -12.49 -8.79
N ASN A 158 -8.25 -11.37 -8.14
CA ASN A 158 -9.39 -10.54 -8.53
C ASN A 158 -9.04 -9.04 -8.47
N PRO A 159 -8.01 -8.56 -9.19
CA PRO A 159 -7.54 -7.17 -9.09
C PRO A 159 -8.57 -6.15 -9.57
N ASP A 160 -9.48 -6.57 -10.46
CA ASP A 160 -10.55 -5.75 -11.04
C ASP A 160 -11.76 -5.57 -10.11
N LYS A 161 -11.99 -6.48 -9.16
CA LYS A 161 -13.19 -6.53 -8.31
C LYS A 161 -12.90 -6.31 -6.84
N PHE A 162 -11.86 -6.98 -6.30
CA PHE A 162 -11.52 -6.87 -4.88
C PHE A 162 -10.93 -5.49 -4.57
N VAL A 163 -11.56 -4.79 -3.65
CA VAL A 163 -11.13 -3.43 -3.23
C VAL A 163 -9.70 -3.42 -2.68
N GLY A 164 -9.27 -4.53 -2.10
CA GLY A 164 -7.96 -4.66 -1.47
C GLY A 164 -7.89 -4.08 -0.06
N PRO A 165 -6.86 -4.51 0.71
CA PRO A 165 -6.73 -4.11 2.11
C PRO A 165 -6.63 -2.60 2.31
N ALA A 166 -5.87 -1.88 1.47
CA ALA A 166 -5.73 -0.43 1.58
C ALA A 166 -7.05 0.30 1.31
N GLY A 167 -7.79 -0.11 0.25
CA GLY A 167 -9.08 0.50 -0.06
C GLY A 167 -10.12 0.22 1.02
N LEU A 168 -10.16 -1.00 1.59
CA LEU A 168 -11.06 -1.34 2.70
C LEU A 168 -10.71 -0.60 4.00
N LEU A 169 -9.41 -0.41 4.30
CA LEU A 169 -8.99 0.43 5.42
C LEU A 169 -9.50 1.87 5.23
N GLN A 170 -9.37 2.42 4.04
CA GLN A 170 -9.84 3.77 3.72
C GLN A 170 -11.37 3.87 3.71
N ALA A 171 -12.09 2.81 3.30
CA ALA A 171 -13.55 2.77 3.44
C ALA A 171 -13.96 2.84 4.91
N TYR A 172 -13.32 2.05 5.77
CA TYR A 172 -13.62 2.07 7.21
C TYR A 172 -13.27 3.41 7.86
N ARG A 173 -12.22 4.10 7.42
CA ARG A 173 -11.89 5.44 7.90
C ARG A 173 -13.10 6.40 7.85
N PHE A 174 -13.89 6.36 6.77
CA PHE A 174 -15.07 7.22 6.63
C PHE A 174 -16.33 6.61 7.26
N LEU A 175 -16.41 5.29 7.40
CA LEU A 175 -17.47 4.62 8.17
C LEU A 175 -17.35 4.88 9.68
N ALA A 176 -16.14 5.08 10.18
CA ALA A 176 -15.85 5.40 11.57
C ALA A 176 -15.89 6.91 11.88
N ASP A 177 -15.91 7.76 10.86
CA ASP A 177 -15.92 9.22 11.04
C ASP A 177 -17.33 9.70 11.41
N SER A 178 -17.51 10.19 12.63
CA SER A 178 -18.80 10.70 13.15
C SER A 178 -19.39 11.85 12.33
N ARG A 179 -18.61 12.49 11.49
CA ARG A 179 -19.04 13.58 10.61
C ARG A 179 -19.56 13.11 9.25
N ASP A 180 -19.30 11.84 8.88
CA ASP A 180 -19.77 11.26 7.61
C ASP A 180 -21.22 10.79 7.71
N GLN A 181 -22.02 11.10 6.71
CA GLN A 181 -23.44 10.76 6.66
C GLN A 181 -23.77 9.68 5.61
N ALA A 182 -22.77 9.13 4.93
CA ALA A 182 -22.99 8.19 3.82
C ALA A 182 -22.80 6.72 4.23
N THR A 183 -22.97 6.37 5.51
CA THR A 183 -22.74 5.02 6.05
C THR A 183 -23.44 3.94 5.22
N ASN A 184 -24.74 4.07 4.96
CA ASN A 184 -25.51 3.07 4.20
C ASN A 184 -25.02 2.96 2.76
N GLU A 185 -24.78 4.06 2.06
CA GLU A 185 -24.26 4.08 0.71
C GLU A 185 -22.88 3.39 0.62
N ARG A 186 -22.01 3.62 1.61
CA ARG A 186 -20.69 2.98 1.70
C ARG A 186 -20.82 1.49 1.92
N LEU A 187 -21.71 1.06 2.81
CA LEU A 187 -21.96 -0.35 3.09
C LEU A 187 -22.57 -1.06 1.88
N ASP A 188 -23.54 -0.47 1.18
CA ASP A 188 -24.12 -1.01 -0.07
C ASP A 188 -23.06 -1.23 -1.14
N ASN A 189 -22.13 -0.28 -1.28
CA ASN A 189 -21.00 -0.40 -2.21
C ASN A 189 -20.08 -1.57 -1.86
N LEU A 190 -19.93 -1.94 -0.59
CA LEU A 190 -19.00 -2.97 -0.11
C LEU A 190 -19.64 -4.35 0.03
N GLU A 191 -20.95 -4.48 0.08
CA GLU A 191 -21.68 -5.74 0.34
C GLU A 191 -21.60 -6.76 -0.81
N ASP A 192 -20.89 -6.46 -1.87
CA ASP A 192 -20.66 -7.36 -2.99
C ASP A 192 -19.69 -8.51 -2.59
N PRO A 193 -19.97 -9.77 -2.99
CA PRO A 193 -19.13 -10.94 -2.67
C PRO A 193 -17.67 -10.81 -3.11
N TYR A 194 -17.39 -10.02 -4.14
CA TYR A 194 -16.04 -9.81 -4.65
C TYR A 194 -15.34 -8.60 -4.05
N ARG A 195 -16.08 -7.70 -3.38
CA ARG A 195 -15.50 -6.48 -2.82
C ARG A 195 -14.97 -6.69 -1.40
N LEU A 196 -15.85 -6.78 -0.39
CA LEU A 196 -15.46 -6.99 1.01
C LEU A 196 -15.17 -8.47 1.30
N PHE A 197 -16.09 -9.35 0.89
CA PHE A 197 -16.09 -10.75 1.29
C PHE A 197 -14.99 -11.60 0.62
N ARG A 198 -14.26 -11.03 -0.34
CA ARG A 198 -13.07 -11.67 -0.92
C ARG A 198 -11.87 -11.67 0.04
N CYS A 199 -11.94 -10.95 1.14
CA CYS A 199 -10.95 -11.05 2.21
C CYS A 199 -11.11 -12.37 2.98
N HIS A 200 -10.07 -13.20 2.96
CA HIS A 200 -10.01 -14.48 3.68
C HIS A 200 -9.18 -14.40 4.97
N SER A 201 -8.92 -13.21 5.49
CA SER A 201 -8.19 -12.98 6.75
C SER A 201 -6.79 -13.63 6.80
N ILE A 202 -6.08 -13.66 5.66
CA ILE A 202 -4.71 -14.23 5.55
C ILE A 202 -3.69 -13.40 6.34
N MET A 203 -3.96 -12.11 6.56
CA MET A 203 -3.20 -11.16 7.36
C MET A 203 -1.83 -10.72 6.79
N ASN A 204 -1.42 -11.14 5.59
CA ASN A 204 -0.22 -10.61 4.95
C ASN A 204 -0.20 -9.08 4.90
N CYS A 205 -1.37 -8.45 4.77
CA CYS A 205 -1.52 -7.00 4.74
C CYS A 205 -1.10 -6.30 6.05
N VAL A 206 -1.20 -6.99 7.18
CA VAL A 206 -0.75 -6.49 8.48
C VAL A 206 0.77 -6.63 8.59
N ASP A 207 1.30 -7.80 8.20
CA ASP A 207 2.73 -8.12 8.30
C ASP A 207 3.63 -7.20 7.46
N VAL A 208 3.15 -6.77 6.28
CA VAL A 208 3.94 -5.95 5.34
C VAL A 208 3.68 -4.45 5.47
N CYS A 209 2.81 -3.99 6.36
CA CYS A 209 2.49 -2.57 6.44
C CYS A 209 3.65 -1.77 7.04
N PRO A 210 4.29 -0.85 6.28
CA PRO A 210 5.44 -0.09 6.78
C PRO A 210 5.06 0.96 7.84
N LYS A 211 3.75 1.21 8.01
CA LYS A 211 3.20 2.11 9.04
C LYS A 211 2.64 1.34 10.25
N GLY A 212 2.76 -0.01 10.28
CA GLY A 212 2.24 -0.83 11.37
C GLY A 212 0.71 -0.83 11.49
N LEU A 213 -0.02 -0.48 10.42
CA LEU A 213 -1.48 -0.44 10.43
C LEU A 213 -2.08 -1.84 10.33
N ASN A 214 -3.34 -1.98 10.76
CA ASN A 214 -4.06 -3.25 10.72
C ASN A 214 -5.29 -3.20 9.78
N PRO A 215 -5.12 -3.43 8.47
CA PRO A 215 -6.25 -3.45 7.54
C PRO A 215 -7.27 -4.54 7.86
N THR A 216 -6.84 -5.68 8.42
CA THR A 216 -7.76 -6.78 8.78
C THR A 216 -8.72 -6.38 9.89
N LYS A 217 -8.27 -5.59 10.89
CA LYS A 217 -9.15 -5.03 11.93
C LYS A 217 -10.23 -4.15 11.30
N ALA A 218 -9.86 -3.23 10.42
CA ALA A 218 -10.80 -2.37 9.70
C ALA A 218 -11.83 -3.18 8.88
N ILE A 219 -11.38 -4.21 8.17
CA ILE A 219 -12.24 -5.11 7.39
C ILE A 219 -13.26 -5.83 8.30
N ASN A 220 -12.85 -6.29 9.47
CA ASN A 220 -13.76 -6.94 10.42
C ASN A 220 -14.80 -5.96 10.97
N HIS A 221 -14.42 -4.73 11.28
CA HIS A 221 -15.40 -3.72 11.68
C HIS A 221 -16.44 -3.43 10.57
N ILE A 222 -16.03 -3.40 9.30
CA ILE A 222 -17.02 -3.27 8.20
C ILE A 222 -17.98 -4.47 8.17
N ARG A 223 -17.48 -5.68 8.37
CA ARG A 223 -18.32 -6.89 8.45
C ARG A 223 -19.31 -6.80 9.61
N ASP A 224 -18.88 -6.37 10.78
CA ASP A 224 -19.74 -6.18 11.94
C ASP A 224 -20.84 -5.13 11.67
N LEU A 225 -20.52 -4.03 10.99
CA LEU A 225 -21.51 -3.03 10.57
C LEU A 225 -22.56 -3.63 9.62
N LEU A 226 -22.14 -4.45 8.64
CA LEU A 226 -23.09 -5.12 7.74
C LEU A 226 -23.99 -6.10 8.47
N VAL A 227 -23.45 -6.90 9.41
CA VAL A 227 -24.27 -7.81 10.22
C VAL A 227 -25.29 -7.05 11.05
N ARG A 228 -24.87 -5.98 11.75
CA ARG A 228 -25.79 -5.15 12.56
C ARG A 228 -26.89 -4.49 11.72
N ARG A 229 -26.59 -4.14 10.46
CA ARG A 229 -27.57 -3.57 9.54
C ARG A 229 -28.62 -4.59 9.07
N ALA A 230 -28.25 -5.88 9.00
CA ALA A 230 -29.12 -6.95 8.52
C ALA A 230 -30.06 -7.51 9.59
N VAL A 231 -29.83 -7.18 10.87
CA VAL A 231 -30.66 -7.59 12.05
C VAL A 231 -31.53 -6.42 12.51
#